data_ca3493496e9560489525fd176b4af405
#
_entry.id   ca3493496e9560489525fd176b4af405
#
_cell.length_a   1.000
_cell.length_b   1.000
_cell.length_c   1.000
_cell.angle_alpha   90.00
_cell.angle_beta   90.00
_cell.angle_gamma   90.00
#
_symmetry.space_group_name_H-M   'P 1'
#
loop_
_entity.id
_entity.type
_entity.pdbx_description
1 polymer ?
#
loop_
_entity_poly.entity_id
_entity_poly.type
_entity_poly.pdbx_seq_one_letter_code
_entity_poly.pdbx_strand_id
1 'polypeptide(L)'
;MTVNYGPNRYDVVGSFLRPARLKQAREDFSAGAIDAEALKAVEDECIADLIAKEKKAGLRFITDGEFRRATWHLDFMWAFDGIGHSATEDGLPFHDEAAKIDDTYLTGKVSLAGEHPFVEHFRFVQSFEDESTTAKLTIPAPAQFIEQFIMPMNRKATDAAYESDALLEDDIVAAYLAFIEQVHAAGCRNLQFDDCSWGCLVDPKAELFFGTDQAGLASIKETLLRVNNRVLDAAPADLCINTHVCRGNFHSTWACEGGYDDVADALLANEHVNAFFLEFDDERSGSFAPLASVPSGKKVVLGLVTTKRAELEATQAIIARIHDAAQYVPLENLCLSPQCGFASCEIGNKLTEEQQWAKVALVREIAEEVWGD
;
A
#
# COMPACT_ATOMS: atom_id res chain seq x y z
N MET A 1 -25.18 16.24 1.87
CA MET A 1 -24.04 15.97 2.76
C MET A 1 -22.86 15.69 1.85
N THR A 2 -21.74 16.34 2.02
CA THR A 2 -20.50 15.98 1.30
C THR A 2 -20.06 14.60 1.78
N VAL A 3 -19.93 13.65 0.89
CA VAL A 3 -19.42 12.31 1.20
C VAL A 3 -17.96 12.48 1.63
N ASN A 4 -17.60 12.00 2.82
CA ASN A 4 -16.22 12.01 3.27
C ASN A 4 -15.55 10.71 2.82
N TYR A 5 -14.61 10.80 1.91
CA TYR A 5 -13.83 9.68 1.38
C TYR A 5 -12.54 9.41 2.17
N GLY A 6 -12.24 10.18 3.21
CA GLY A 6 -11.11 9.93 4.11
C GLY A 6 -11.35 8.73 5.04
N PRO A 7 -10.29 8.22 5.71
CA PRO A 7 -10.39 7.03 6.57
C PRO A 7 -11.48 7.14 7.62
N ASN A 8 -12.16 6.04 7.88
CA ASN A 8 -13.09 5.90 8.98
C ASN A 8 -12.34 5.66 10.30
N ARG A 9 -13.05 5.59 11.45
CA ARG A 9 -12.44 5.32 12.77
C ARG A 9 -11.66 4.01 12.81
N TYR A 10 -12.12 3.02 12.04
CA TYR A 10 -11.37 1.81 11.74
C TYR A 10 -11.37 1.55 10.24
N ASP A 11 -10.27 1.02 9.75
CA ASP A 11 -10.04 0.76 8.33
C ASP A 11 -9.09 -0.43 8.19
N VAL A 12 -8.84 -0.85 6.96
CA VAL A 12 -7.84 -1.85 6.59
C VAL A 12 -6.92 -1.27 5.52
N VAL A 13 -5.69 -1.77 5.41
CA VAL A 13 -4.76 -1.35 4.35
C VAL A 13 -5.29 -1.77 2.99
N GLY A 14 -5.71 -3.04 2.79
CA GLY A 14 -6.42 -3.42 1.56
C GLY A 14 -6.20 -4.86 1.11
N SER A 15 -5.04 -5.48 1.34
CA SER A 15 -4.81 -6.87 0.94
C SER A 15 -5.30 -7.88 1.98
N PHE A 16 -5.90 -8.98 1.49
CA PHE A 16 -6.42 -10.08 2.30
C PHE A 16 -5.82 -11.42 1.87
N LEU A 17 -5.86 -12.42 2.76
CA LEU A 17 -5.39 -13.77 2.47
C LEU A 17 -6.18 -14.39 1.33
N ARG A 18 -5.48 -14.85 0.29
CA ARG A 18 -6.10 -15.50 -0.87
C ARG A 18 -6.71 -16.84 -0.43
N PRO A 19 -8.01 -17.09 -0.75
CA PRO A 19 -8.64 -18.37 -0.45
C PRO A 19 -8.01 -19.52 -1.25
N ALA A 20 -8.04 -20.75 -0.72
CA ALA A 20 -7.41 -21.90 -1.33
C ALA A 20 -7.85 -22.14 -2.79
N ARG A 21 -9.15 -21.91 -3.09
CA ARG A 21 -9.68 -22.07 -4.46
C ARG A 21 -9.05 -21.10 -5.46
N LEU A 22 -8.71 -19.87 -5.03
CA LEU A 22 -8.03 -18.90 -5.89
C LEU A 22 -6.58 -19.31 -6.14
N LYS A 23 -5.87 -19.76 -5.10
CA LYS A 23 -4.50 -20.28 -5.24
C LYS A 23 -4.45 -21.45 -6.21
N GLN A 24 -5.37 -22.40 -6.09
CA GLN A 24 -5.48 -23.54 -7.01
C GLN A 24 -5.77 -23.09 -8.44
N ALA A 25 -6.69 -22.13 -8.65
CA ALA A 25 -6.99 -21.62 -9.99
C ALA A 25 -5.78 -20.95 -10.65
N ARG A 26 -4.95 -20.25 -9.88
CA ARG A 26 -3.69 -19.66 -10.37
C ARG A 26 -2.66 -20.72 -10.74
N GLU A 27 -2.53 -21.78 -9.95
CA GLU A 27 -1.69 -22.94 -10.29
C GLU A 27 -2.19 -23.62 -11.58
N ASP A 28 -3.49 -23.85 -11.70
CA ASP A 28 -4.11 -24.46 -12.89
C ASP A 28 -3.92 -23.59 -14.14
N PHE A 29 -4.04 -22.27 -14.01
CA PHE A 29 -3.77 -21.32 -15.08
C PHE A 29 -2.28 -21.35 -15.51
N SER A 30 -1.38 -21.29 -14.54
CA SER A 30 0.07 -21.37 -14.79
C SER A 30 0.47 -22.69 -15.47
N ALA A 31 -0.20 -23.79 -15.13
CA ALA A 31 -0.03 -25.10 -15.78
C ALA A 31 -0.73 -25.22 -17.14
N GLY A 32 -1.50 -24.20 -17.58
CA GLY A 32 -2.28 -24.24 -18.82
C GLY A 32 -3.52 -25.16 -18.75
N ALA A 33 -3.97 -25.53 -17.54
CA ALA A 33 -5.15 -26.38 -17.34
C ALA A 33 -6.46 -25.59 -17.47
N ILE A 34 -6.44 -24.30 -17.20
CA ILE A 34 -7.54 -23.37 -17.43
C ILE A 34 -7.05 -22.16 -18.22
N ASP A 35 -7.97 -21.44 -18.87
CA ASP A 35 -7.69 -20.19 -19.58
C ASP A 35 -7.90 -18.95 -18.68
N ALA A 36 -7.58 -17.78 -19.22
CA ALA A 36 -7.70 -16.50 -18.50
C ALA A 36 -9.15 -16.15 -18.14
N GLU A 37 -10.14 -16.58 -18.93
CA GLU A 37 -11.56 -16.33 -18.65
C GLU A 37 -12.02 -17.17 -17.45
N ALA A 38 -11.59 -18.42 -17.37
CA ALA A 38 -11.87 -19.29 -16.23
C ALA A 38 -11.18 -18.81 -14.95
N LEU A 39 -9.93 -18.35 -15.01
CA LEU A 39 -9.24 -17.73 -13.87
C LEU A 39 -9.98 -16.48 -13.41
N LYS A 40 -10.33 -15.58 -14.33
CA LYS A 40 -11.07 -14.36 -14.01
C LYS A 40 -12.41 -14.66 -13.31
N ALA A 41 -13.13 -15.69 -13.75
CA ALA A 41 -14.39 -16.09 -13.10
C ALA A 41 -14.18 -16.50 -11.64
N VAL A 42 -13.12 -17.26 -11.34
CA VAL A 42 -12.78 -17.63 -9.95
C VAL A 42 -12.34 -16.40 -9.13
N GLU A 43 -11.58 -15.49 -9.72
CA GLU A 43 -11.21 -14.22 -9.07
C GLU A 43 -12.44 -13.40 -8.71
N ASP A 44 -13.37 -13.21 -9.68
CA ASP A 44 -14.62 -12.47 -9.50
C ASP A 44 -15.45 -13.04 -8.34
N GLU A 45 -15.62 -14.37 -8.29
CA GLU A 45 -16.33 -15.04 -7.20
C GLU A 45 -15.63 -14.84 -5.85
N CYS A 46 -14.30 -15.00 -5.80
CA CYS A 46 -13.54 -14.83 -4.57
C CYS A 46 -13.61 -13.40 -4.05
N ILE A 47 -13.54 -12.39 -4.94
CA ILE A 47 -13.64 -10.97 -4.58
C ILE A 47 -15.06 -10.65 -4.10
N ALA A 48 -16.09 -11.17 -4.74
CA ALA A 48 -17.47 -10.98 -4.27
C ALA A 48 -17.69 -11.54 -2.87
N ASP A 49 -17.15 -12.73 -2.58
CA ASP A 49 -17.19 -13.34 -1.24
C ASP A 49 -16.43 -12.51 -0.20
N LEU A 50 -15.25 -11.96 -0.59
CA LEU A 50 -14.47 -11.08 0.27
C LEU A 50 -15.26 -9.81 0.60
N ILE A 51 -15.80 -9.13 -0.40
CA ILE A 51 -16.59 -7.90 -0.22
C ILE A 51 -17.79 -8.13 0.70
N ALA A 52 -18.46 -9.27 0.57
CA ALA A 52 -19.56 -9.65 1.50
C ALA A 52 -19.05 -9.77 2.95
N LYS A 53 -17.82 -10.27 3.17
CA LYS A 53 -17.21 -10.37 4.50
C LYS A 53 -16.77 -9.00 5.02
N GLU A 54 -16.18 -8.13 4.16
CA GLU A 54 -15.82 -6.76 4.49
C GLU A 54 -17.04 -5.96 4.97
N LYS A 55 -18.15 -6.02 4.23
CA LYS A 55 -19.43 -5.41 4.60
C LYS A 55 -19.96 -5.95 5.92
N LYS A 56 -19.93 -7.28 6.12
CA LYS A 56 -20.33 -7.92 7.38
C LYS A 56 -19.46 -7.48 8.56
N ALA A 57 -18.17 -7.26 8.34
CA ALA A 57 -17.26 -6.72 9.35
C ALA A 57 -17.51 -5.24 9.65
N GLY A 58 -18.37 -4.56 8.89
CA GLY A 58 -18.72 -3.15 9.05
C GLY A 58 -17.70 -2.20 8.43
N LEU A 59 -16.83 -2.68 7.54
CA LEU A 59 -15.90 -1.81 6.83
C LEU A 59 -16.67 -0.89 5.89
N ARG A 60 -16.36 0.40 5.95
CA ARG A 60 -16.93 1.40 5.06
C ARG A 60 -16.29 1.38 3.68
N PHE A 61 -14.99 1.13 3.64
CA PHE A 61 -14.25 1.03 2.39
C PHE A 61 -14.02 -0.45 2.08
N ILE A 62 -14.47 -0.85 0.89
CA ILE A 62 -14.35 -2.21 0.37
C ILE A 62 -13.28 -2.27 -0.72
N THR A 63 -12.55 -3.37 -0.77
CA THR A 63 -11.44 -3.59 -1.69
C THR A 63 -11.58 -4.91 -2.45
N ASP A 64 -10.76 -5.12 -3.49
CA ASP A 64 -10.63 -6.43 -4.13
C ASP A 64 -9.73 -7.40 -3.35
N GLY A 65 -9.20 -6.97 -2.19
CA GLY A 65 -8.25 -7.75 -1.39
C GLY A 65 -6.92 -8.00 -2.09
N GLU A 66 -6.68 -7.35 -3.25
CA GLU A 66 -5.56 -7.60 -4.16
C GLU A 66 -5.56 -9.03 -4.75
N PHE A 67 -6.74 -9.65 -4.84
CA PHE A 67 -6.88 -11.04 -5.24
C PHE A 67 -6.45 -11.31 -6.70
N ARG A 68 -6.39 -10.29 -7.54
CA ARG A 68 -5.91 -10.40 -8.92
C ARG A 68 -4.40 -10.23 -9.06
N ARG A 69 -3.69 -9.89 -7.96
CA ARG A 69 -2.26 -9.56 -7.96
C ARG A 69 -1.43 -10.71 -7.42
N ALA A 70 -0.29 -10.98 -8.03
CA ALA A 70 0.76 -11.81 -7.47
C ALA A 70 1.54 -11.03 -6.40
N THR A 71 1.82 -9.74 -6.69
CA THR A 71 2.48 -8.80 -5.76
C THR A 71 1.73 -7.46 -5.73
N TRP A 72 1.74 -6.80 -4.60
CA TRP A 72 1.00 -5.55 -4.37
C TRP A 72 1.39 -4.41 -5.34
N HIS A 73 2.64 -4.35 -5.82
CA HIS A 73 3.19 -3.24 -6.60
C HIS A 73 3.57 -3.60 -8.04
N LEU A 74 4.19 -4.76 -8.27
CA LEU A 74 4.75 -5.07 -9.60
C LEU A 74 3.67 -5.29 -10.64
N ASP A 75 2.56 -5.95 -10.29
CA ASP A 75 1.43 -6.14 -11.20
C ASP A 75 0.86 -4.80 -11.72
N PHE A 76 0.90 -3.74 -10.90
CA PHE A 76 0.56 -2.39 -11.34
C PHE A 76 1.62 -1.83 -12.29
N MET A 77 2.90 -1.97 -11.94
CA MET A 77 4.00 -1.43 -12.76
C MET A 77 4.08 -2.08 -14.14
N TRP A 78 3.88 -3.40 -14.23
CA TRP A 78 3.97 -4.15 -15.49
C TRP A 78 2.90 -3.77 -16.53
N ALA A 79 1.85 -3.09 -16.12
CA ALA A 79 0.82 -2.62 -17.02
C ALA A 79 1.20 -1.32 -17.76
N PHE A 80 2.34 -0.71 -17.44
CA PHE A 80 2.86 0.44 -18.18
C PHE A 80 3.82 0.00 -19.29
N ASP A 81 3.83 0.74 -20.40
CA ASP A 81 4.83 0.56 -21.45
C ASP A 81 6.23 0.89 -20.92
N GLY A 82 7.24 0.27 -21.50
CA GLY A 82 8.64 0.50 -21.15
C GLY A 82 9.13 -0.29 -19.94
N ILE A 83 8.30 -1.15 -19.35
CA ILE A 83 8.66 -2.00 -18.22
C ILE A 83 8.70 -3.47 -18.66
N GLY A 84 9.75 -4.16 -18.26
CA GLY A 84 9.94 -5.60 -18.44
C GLY A 84 10.16 -6.29 -17.09
N HIS A 85 9.92 -7.59 -17.08
CA HIS A 85 10.22 -8.43 -15.92
C HIS A 85 10.70 -9.81 -16.32
N SER A 86 11.37 -10.48 -15.40
CA SER A 86 11.85 -11.86 -15.55
C SER A 86 11.96 -12.54 -14.19
N ALA A 87 11.86 -13.86 -14.17
CA ALA A 87 12.01 -14.61 -12.93
C ALA A 87 13.35 -14.32 -12.26
N THR A 88 13.33 -14.06 -10.96
CA THR A 88 14.54 -13.83 -10.16
C THR A 88 15.16 -15.15 -9.71
N GLU A 89 16.49 -15.18 -9.59
CA GLU A 89 17.23 -16.31 -9.00
C GLU A 89 17.40 -16.12 -7.48
N ASP A 90 17.70 -14.89 -7.03
CA ASP A 90 18.10 -14.59 -5.66
C ASP A 90 16.93 -14.13 -4.76
N GLY A 91 16.01 -13.32 -5.28
CA GLY A 91 14.90 -12.70 -4.54
C GLY A 91 15.31 -11.51 -3.69
N LEU A 92 14.31 -10.75 -3.23
CA LEU A 92 14.52 -9.61 -2.33
C LEU A 92 14.71 -10.11 -0.88
N PRO A 93 15.73 -9.62 -0.14
CA PRO A 93 15.96 -10.02 1.24
C PRO A 93 14.90 -9.43 2.17
N PHE A 94 14.30 -10.28 2.99
CA PHE A 94 13.51 -9.94 4.17
C PHE A 94 14.23 -10.44 5.41
N HIS A 95 13.74 -10.11 6.62
CA HIS A 95 14.43 -10.43 7.87
C HIS A 95 14.77 -11.92 7.99
N ASP A 96 13.83 -12.82 7.72
CA ASP A 96 14.00 -14.26 7.92
C ASP A 96 14.07 -15.09 6.61
N GLU A 97 13.67 -14.51 5.48
CA GLU A 97 13.58 -15.23 4.21
C GLU A 97 13.76 -14.28 3.01
N ALA A 98 13.96 -14.82 1.81
CA ALA A 98 14.00 -14.05 0.58
C ALA A 98 12.68 -14.18 -0.19
N ALA A 99 12.10 -13.04 -0.59
CA ALA A 99 10.92 -12.99 -1.43
C ALA A 99 11.32 -13.22 -2.89
N LYS A 100 11.00 -14.38 -3.43
CA LYS A 100 11.22 -14.69 -4.84
C LYS A 100 10.09 -14.10 -5.67
N ILE A 101 10.24 -12.83 -6.00
CA ILE A 101 9.36 -12.08 -6.91
C ILE A 101 10.17 -11.72 -8.16
N ASP A 102 9.49 -11.50 -9.28
CA ASP A 102 10.17 -11.22 -10.56
C ASP A 102 11.05 -9.97 -10.47
N ASP A 103 12.24 -10.04 -11.05
CA ASP A 103 13.06 -8.86 -11.31
C ASP A 103 12.34 -7.95 -12.29
N THR A 104 12.21 -6.66 -11.94
CA THR A 104 11.50 -5.65 -12.73
C THR A 104 12.45 -4.55 -13.14
N TYR A 105 12.52 -4.24 -14.44
CA TYR A 105 13.50 -3.33 -15.04
C TYR A 105 12.90 -2.54 -16.21
N LEU A 106 13.56 -1.44 -16.57
CA LEU A 106 13.16 -0.64 -17.74
C LEU A 106 13.64 -1.29 -19.04
N THR A 107 12.76 -1.37 -20.02
CA THR A 107 13.03 -1.75 -21.42
C THR A 107 12.91 -0.57 -22.37
N GLY A 108 12.39 0.55 -21.90
CA GLY A 108 12.17 1.79 -22.64
C GLY A 108 11.64 2.90 -21.73
N LYS A 109 11.07 3.93 -22.33
CA LYS A 109 10.42 5.01 -21.58
C LYS A 109 9.07 4.59 -21.04
N VAL A 110 8.79 4.98 -19.80
CA VAL A 110 7.51 4.70 -19.12
C VAL A 110 6.38 5.51 -19.77
N SER A 111 5.30 4.85 -20.15
CA SER A 111 4.08 5.51 -20.62
C SER A 111 2.85 4.64 -20.40
N LEU A 112 1.67 5.21 -20.59
CA LEU A 112 0.39 4.49 -20.53
C LEU A 112 -0.37 4.73 -21.83
N ALA A 113 -0.31 3.79 -22.77
CA ALA A 113 -0.95 3.93 -24.09
C ALA A 113 -2.41 3.49 -24.13
N GLY A 114 -2.85 2.63 -23.21
CA GLY A 114 -4.20 2.07 -23.16
C GLY A 114 -4.91 2.29 -21.84
N GLU A 115 -6.02 1.60 -21.64
CA GLU A 115 -6.66 1.56 -20.34
C GLU A 115 -5.87 0.61 -19.42
N HIS A 116 -5.49 1.12 -18.25
CA HIS A 116 -4.78 0.32 -17.26
C HIS A 116 -5.70 -0.76 -16.67
N PRO A 117 -5.27 -2.03 -16.52
CA PRO A 117 -6.12 -3.12 -16.03
C PRO A 117 -6.79 -2.84 -14.67
N PHE A 118 -6.14 -2.08 -13.79
CA PHE A 118 -6.70 -1.74 -12.48
C PHE A 118 -7.95 -0.86 -12.56
N VAL A 119 -8.24 -0.24 -13.70
CA VAL A 119 -9.52 0.47 -13.93
C VAL A 119 -10.68 -0.52 -13.98
N GLU A 120 -10.51 -1.66 -14.67
CA GLU A 120 -11.52 -2.74 -14.66
C GLU A 120 -11.65 -3.37 -13.27
N HIS A 121 -10.52 -3.60 -12.58
CA HIS A 121 -10.53 -4.12 -11.20
C HIS A 121 -11.33 -3.18 -10.28
N PHE A 122 -11.11 -1.87 -10.38
CA PHE A 122 -11.88 -0.88 -9.63
C PHE A 122 -13.37 -0.91 -9.96
N ARG A 123 -13.74 -0.92 -11.25
CA ARG A 123 -15.15 -0.98 -11.68
C ARG A 123 -15.86 -2.22 -11.11
N PHE A 124 -15.16 -3.34 -11.02
CA PHE A 124 -15.72 -4.55 -10.44
C PHE A 124 -16.06 -4.34 -8.95
N VAL A 125 -15.13 -3.83 -8.13
CA VAL A 125 -15.38 -3.51 -6.71
C VAL A 125 -16.49 -2.46 -6.57
N GLN A 126 -16.47 -1.40 -7.40
CA GLN A 126 -17.45 -0.34 -7.40
C GLN A 126 -18.88 -0.85 -7.63
N SER A 127 -19.05 -1.92 -8.40
CA SER A 127 -20.36 -2.51 -8.64
C SER A 127 -21.04 -3.05 -7.39
N PHE A 128 -20.28 -3.21 -6.28
CA PHE A 128 -20.79 -3.62 -4.97
C PHE A 128 -21.01 -2.45 -4.00
N GLU A 129 -20.79 -1.19 -4.40
CA GLU A 129 -21.09 -0.04 -3.55
C GLU A 129 -22.56 0.02 -3.17
N ASP A 130 -22.83 0.56 -2.00
CA ASP A 130 -24.16 0.85 -1.51
C ASP A 130 -24.16 2.14 -0.64
N GLU A 131 -25.28 2.44 0.04
CA GLU A 131 -25.40 3.64 0.87
C GLU A 131 -24.36 3.71 2.02
N SER A 132 -23.82 2.57 2.43
CA SER A 132 -22.91 2.44 3.58
C SER A 132 -21.46 2.17 3.17
N THR A 133 -21.21 1.72 1.95
CA THR A 133 -19.89 1.27 1.51
C THR A 133 -19.44 1.92 0.21
N THR A 134 -18.14 2.21 0.13
CA THR A 134 -17.48 2.83 -1.03
C THR A 134 -16.24 2.02 -1.42
N ALA A 135 -15.98 1.88 -2.71
CA ALA A 135 -14.79 1.20 -3.22
C ALA A 135 -13.53 2.02 -2.91
N LYS A 136 -12.50 1.34 -2.40
CA LYS A 136 -11.14 1.84 -2.25
C LYS A 136 -10.22 1.08 -3.18
N LEU A 137 -9.37 1.80 -3.90
CA LEU A 137 -8.32 1.20 -4.72
C LEU A 137 -6.96 1.45 -4.08
N THR A 138 -6.12 0.42 -4.00
CA THR A 138 -4.73 0.50 -3.54
C THR A 138 -3.80 0.36 -4.74
N ILE A 139 -2.77 1.20 -4.82
CA ILE A 139 -1.72 1.15 -5.84
C ILE A 139 -0.37 1.50 -5.20
N PRO A 140 0.77 1.08 -5.75
CA PRO A 140 2.05 1.59 -5.27
C PRO A 140 2.11 3.11 -5.45
N ALA A 141 2.81 3.80 -4.53
CA ALA A 141 3.06 5.23 -4.64
C ALA A 141 3.95 5.55 -5.85
N PRO A 142 3.88 6.79 -6.42
CA PRO A 142 4.86 7.24 -7.41
C PRO A 142 6.30 7.15 -6.89
N ALA A 143 6.53 7.41 -5.61
CA ALA A 143 7.82 7.25 -4.94
C ALA A 143 8.30 5.80 -4.97
N GLN A 144 7.44 4.83 -4.69
CA GLN A 144 7.76 3.40 -4.80
C GLN A 144 8.10 2.99 -6.23
N PHE A 145 7.45 3.62 -7.21
CA PHE A 145 7.70 3.34 -8.62
C PHE A 145 9.07 3.84 -9.05
N ILE A 146 9.45 5.09 -8.72
CA ILE A 146 10.77 5.61 -9.07
C ILE A 146 11.87 4.91 -8.27
N GLU A 147 11.65 4.58 -6.99
CA GLU A 147 12.59 3.81 -6.18
C GLU A 147 13.02 2.53 -6.89
N GLN A 148 12.08 1.74 -7.42
CA GLN A 148 12.35 0.50 -8.14
C GLN A 148 13.43 0.67 -9.21
N PHE A 149 13.45 1.81 -9.92
CA PHE A 149 14.33 2.02 -11.06
C PHE A 149 15.61 2.80 -10.75
N ILE A 150 15.67 3.55 -9.65
CA ILE A 150 16.91 4.23 -9.22
C ILE A 150 17.80 3.34 -8.35
N MET A 151 17.28 2.20 -7.87
CA MET A 151 18.03 1.24 -7.09
C MET A 151 19.24 0.69 -7.85
N PRO A 152 20.38 0.37 -7.14
CA PRO A 152 21.62 -0.09 -7.77
C PRO A 152 21.44 -1.26 -8.75
N MET A 153 20.56 -2.20 -8.44
CA MET A 153 20.29 -3.37 -9.27
C MET A 153 19.69 -3.01 -10.64
N ASN A 154 18.92 -1.93 -10.72
CA ASN A 154 18.26 -1.47 -11.93
C ASN A 154 18.99 -0.32 -12.66
N ARG A 155 19.99 0.29 -12.03
CA ARG A 155 20.67 1.48 -12.54
C ARG A 155 21.12 1.36 -14.00
N LYS A 156 21.69 0.21 -14.35
CA LYS A 156 22.16 -0.04 -15.72
C LYS A 156 21.05 0.01 -16.78
N ALA A 157 19.89 -0.56 -16.47
CA ALA A 157 18.74 -0.54 -17.38
C ALA A 157 18.12 0.86 -17.45
N THR A 158 18.07 1.55 -16.33
CA THR A 158 17.57 2.92 -16.22
C THR A 158 18.44 3.90 -17.02
N ASP A 159 19.77 3.84 -16.89
CA ASP A 159 20.70 4.67 -17.65
C ASP A 159 20.66 4.39 -19.16
N ALA A 160 20.26 3.19 -19.56
CA ALA A 160 20.07 2.86 -20.97
C ALA A 160 18.76 3.44 -21.54
N ALA A 161 17.72 3.58 -20.71
CA ALA A 161 16.41 4.10 -21.12
C ALA A 161 16.29 5.62 -21.00
N TYR A 162 17.00 6.23 -20.03
CA TYR A 162 16.90 7.65 -19.70
C TYR A 162 18.25 8.33 -19.57
N GLU A 163 18.35 9.54 -20.13
CA GLU A 163 19.55 10.40 -20.05
C GLU A 163 19.71 11.03 -18.65
N SER A 164 18.62 11.09 -17.86
CA SER A 164 18.62 11.60 -16.49
C SER A 164 17.42 11.09 -15.70
N ASP A 165 17.56 11.04 -14.38
CA ASP A 165 16.46 10.66 -13.48
C ASP A 165 15.29 11.65 -13.54
N ALA A 166 15.56 12.94 -13.84
CA ALA A 166 14.51 13.94 -14.00
C ALA A 166 13.55 13.60 -15.16
N LEU A 167 14.05 13.03 -16.26
CA LEU A 167 13.19 12.58 -17.36
C LEU A 167 12.39 11.33 -16.99
N LEU A 168 12.96 10.44 -16.20
CA LEU A 168 12.22 9.30 -15.63
C LEU A 168 11.11 9.78 -14.69
N GLU A 169 11.41 10.73 -13.80
CA GLU A 169 10.41 11.35 -12.91
C GLU A 169 9.25 11.97 -13.71
N ASP A 170 9.56 12.70 -14.79
CA ASP A 170 8.54 13.34 -15.63
C ASP A 170 7.61 12.30 -16.28
N ASP A 171 8.16 11.22 -16.82
CA ASP A 171 7.38 10.16 -17.47
C ASP A 171 6.55 9.36 -16.42
N ILE A 172 7.09 9.07 -15.23
CA ILE A 172 6.35 8.42 -14.14
C ILE A 172 5.17 9.29 -13.70
N VAL A 173 5.40 10.58 -13.45
CA VAL A 173 4.32 11.51 -13.07
C VAL A 173 3.24 11.57 -14.14
N ALA A 174 3.61 11.66 -15.42
CA ALA A 174 2.66 11.67 -16.52
C ALA A 174 1.86 10.37 -16.61
N ALA A 175 2.50 9.21 -16.44
CA ALA A 175 1.86 7.91 -16.47
C ALA A 175 0.85 7.74 -15.30
N TYR A 176 1.22 8.16 -14.09
CA TYR A 176 0.32 8.16 -12.93
C TYR A 176 -0.89 9.08 -13.12
N LEU A 177 -0.68 10.28 -13.65
CA LEU A 177 -1.79 11.21 -13.91
C LEU A 177 -2.73 10.66 -14.97
N ALA A 178 -2.21 10.03 -16.03
CA ALA A 178 -3.03 9.36 -17.03
C ALA A 178 -3.86 8.22 -16.42
N PHE A 179 -3.28 7.40 -15.52
CA PHE A 179 -4.00 6.37 -14.78
C PHE A 179 -5.06 6.97 -13.85
N ILE A 180 -4.71 8.00 -13.07
CA ILE A 180 -5.63 8.66 -12.13
C ILE A 180 -6.82 9.26 -12.88
N GLU A 181 -6.61 9.86 -14.07
CA GLU A 181 -7.69 10.35 -14.91
C GLU A 181 -8.66 9.20 -15.31
N GLN A 182 -8.12 8.04 -15.71
CA GLN A 182 -8.93 6.89 -16.09
C GLN A 182 -9.77 6.36 -14.91
N VAL A 183 -9.14 6.14 -13.74
CA VAL A 183 -9.84 5.57 -12.59
C VAL A 183 -10.80 6.58 -11.95
N HIS A 184 -10.49 7.88 -11.97
CA HIS A 184 -11.38 8.93 -11.53
C HIS A 184 -12.62 9.05 -12.46
N ALA A 185 -12.43 8.95 -13.78
CA ALA A 185 -13.52 8.90 -14.75
C ALA A 185 -14.39 7.65 -14.58
N ALA A 186 -13.81 6.52 -14.12
CA ALA A 186 -14.54 5.33 -13.72
C ALA A 186 -15.33 5.48 -12.42
N GLY A 187 -15.16 6.60 -11.70
CA GLY A 187 -15.89 6.92 -10.46
C GLY A 187 -15.09 6.77 -9.17
N CYS A 188 -13.80 6.46 -9.21
CA CYS A 188 -12.97 6.37 -8.02
C CYS A 188 -12.91 7.70 -7.27
N ARG A 189 -13.10 7.65 -5.95
CA ARG A 189 -13.01 8.79 -5.04
C ARG A 189 -12.17 8.50 -3.80
N ASN A 190 -11.71 7.26 -3.65
CA ASN A 190 -10.80 6.84 -2.57
C ASN A 190 -9.67 6.00 -3.15
N LEU A 191 -8.49 6.59 -3.20
CA LEU A 191 -7.26 5.98 -3.69
C LEU A 191 -6.25 5.91 -2.54
N GLN A 192 -5.54 4.81 -2.42
CA GLN A 192 -4.45 4.67 -1.46
C GLN A 192 -3.15 4.42 -2.18
N PHE A 193 -2.13 5.21 -1.89
CA PHE A 193 -0.75 4.96 -2.24
C PHE A 193 -0.12 4.06 -1.20
N ASP A 194 0.43 2.93 -1.61
CA ASP A 194 1.23 2.06 -0.76
C ASP A 194 2.71 2.33 -1.03
N ASP A 195 3.46 2.72 0.00
CA ASP A 195 4.81 3.26 -0.11
C ASP A 195 5.77 2.61 0.89
N CYS A 196 6.60 1.70 0.44
CA CYS A 196 7.67 1.11 1.24
C CYS A 196 8.96 1.95 1.21
N SER A 197 9.10 2.91 0.29
CA SER A 197 10.34 3.66 0.09
C SER A 197 10.76 4.45 1.33
N TRP A 198 9.80 5.02 2.05
CA TRP A 198 10.06 5.71 3.31
C TRP A 198 10.56 4.75 4.41
N GLY A 199 10.03 3.51 4.44
CA GLY A 199 10.50 2.46 5.34
C GLY A 199 11.94 2.06 5.06
N CYS A 200 12.34 1.99 3.79
CA CYS A 200 13.71 1.72 3.38
C CYS A 200 14.67 2.85 3.75
N LEU A 201 14.24 4.11 3.68
CA LEU A 201 15.07 5.27 4.03
C LEU A 201 15.40 5.38 5.52
N VAL A 202 14.52 4.89 6.41
CA VAL A 202 14.76 4.93 7.86
C VAL A 202 15.49 3.70 8.40
N ASP A 203 15.73 2.70 7.56
CA ASP A 203 16.46 1.50 7.96
C ASP A 203 17.93 1.80 8.24
N PRO A 204 18.54 1.24 9.30
CA PRO A 204 19.96 1.39 9.57
C PRO A 204 20.90 0.97 8.41
N LYS A 205 20.38 0.17 7.46
CA LYS A 205 21.10 -0.29 6.27
C LYS A 205 20.75 0.53 5.00
N ALA A 206 20.08 1.67 5.14
CA ALA A 206 19.63 2.48 4.00
C ALA A 206 20.78 2.83 3.03
N GLU A 207 21.95 3.21 3.53
CA GLU A 207 23.12 3.49 2.68
C GLU A 207 23.53 2.29 1.81
N LEU A 208 23.49 1.09 2.38
CA LEU A 208 23.79 -0.14 1.64
C LEU A 208 22.69 -0.46 0.63
N PHE A 209 21.43 -0.30 1.03
CA PHE A 209 20.27 -0.60 0.22
C PHE A 209 20.21 0.32 -1.02
N PHE A 210 20.39 1.62 -0.84
CA PHE A 210 20.40 2.60 -1.92
C PHE A 210 21.77 2.75 -2.60
N GLY A 211 22.83 2.13 -2.10
CA GLY A 211 24.18 2.21 -2.66
C GLY A 211 24.78 3.62 -2.63
N THR A 212 24.46 4.41 -1.62
CA THR A 212 24.87 5.82 -1.50
C THR A 212 25.19 6.19 -0.05
N ASP A 213 25.68 7.40 0.17
CA ASP A 213 25.95 7.96 1.50
C ASP A 213 24.77 8.81 2.03
N GLN A 214 24.91 9.41 3.20
CA GLN A 214 23.88 10.26 3.82
C GLN A 214 23.44 11.44 2.93
N ALA A 215 24.35 12.02 2.16
CA ALA A 215 24.01 13.11 1.23
C ALA A 215 23.15 12.60 0.08
N GLY A 216 23.46 11.41 -0.44
CA GLY A 216 22.64 10.73 -1.43
C GLY A 216 21.27 10.32 -0.90
N LEU A 217 21.18 9.80 0.34
CA LEU A 217 19.90 9.50 0.98
C LEU A 217 19.03 10.75 1.14
N ALA A 218 19.62 11.90 1.50
CA ALA A 218 18.90 13.17 1.56
C ALA A 218 18.33 13.56 0.17
N SER A 219 19.11 13.41 -0.89
CA SER A 219 18.65 13.66 -2.27
C SER A 219 17.54 12.72 -2.71
N ILE A 220 17.64 11.42 -2.36
CA ILE A 220 16.58 10.42 -2.62
C ILE A 220 15.31 10.84 -1.90
N LYS A 221 15.37 11.19 -0.61
CA LYS A 221 14.23 11.66 0.18
C LYS A 221 13.51 12.84 -0.48
N GLU A 222 14.26 13.82 -0.97
CA GLU A 222 13.70 14.97 -1.73
C GLU A 222 13.03 14.53 -3.03
N THR A 223 13.60 13.56 -3.74
CA THR A 223 13.05 13.01 -4.98
C THR A 223 11.73 12.29 -4.72
N LEU A 224 11.68 11.41 -3.71
CA LEU A 224 10.46 10.67 -3.35
C LEU A 224 9.31 11.62 -3.00
N LEU A 225 9.57 12.61 -2.13
CA LEU A 225 8.57 13.62 -1.78
C LEU A 225 8.11 14.41 -3.02
N ARG A 226 9.04 14.84 -3.84
CA ARG A 226 8.74 15.65 -5.05
C ARG A 226 7.86 14.87 -6.03
N VAL A 227 8.16 13.60 -6.29
CA VAL A 227 7.41 12.77 -7.23
C VAL A 227 6.00 12.52 -6.72
N ASN A 228 5.84 12.14 -5.44
CA ASN A 228 4.51 11.98 -4.83
C ASN A 228 3.70 13.28 -4.91
N ASN A 229 4.27 14.41 -4.48
CA ASN A 229 3.55 15.69 -4.45
C ASN A 229 3.19 16.21 -5.85
N ARG A 230 4.03 15.99 -6.87
CA ARG A 230 3.67 16.35 -8.25
C ARG A 230 2.40 15.64 -8.73
N VAL A 231 2.21 14.38 -8.35
CA VAL A 231 0.99 13.63 -8.68
C VAL A 231 -0.16 14.08 -7.80
N LEU A 232 0.04 14.24 -6.49
CA LEU A 232 -0.98 14.66 -5.53
C LEU A 232 -1.55 16.04 -5.86
N ASP A 233 -0.70 17.00 -6.20
CA ASP A 233 -1.10 18.38 -6.50
C ASP A 233 -1.86 18.52 -7.83
N ALA A 234 -1.63 17.60 -8.77
CA ALA A 234 -2.30 17.58 -10.07
C ALA A 234 -3.54 16.67 -10.12
N ALA A 235 -3.76 15.87 -9.06
CA ALA A 235 -4.91 14.97 -8.98
C ALA A 235 -6.25 15.75 -8.87
N PRO A 236 -7.38 15.17 -9.31
CA PRO A 236 -8.70 15.77 -9.14
C PRO A 236 -9.00 16.11 -7.67
N ALA A 237 -9.51 17.32 -7.42
CA ALA A 237 -9.73 17.85 -6.07
C ALA A 237 -10.79 17.07 -5.25
N ASP A 238 -11.64 16.30 -5.91
CA ASP A 238 -12.66 15.43 -5.28
C ASP A 238 -12.19 13.97 -5.12
N LEU A 239 -10.93 13.66 -5.48
CA LEU A 239 -10.28 12.38 -5.22
C LEU A 239 -9.53 12.45 -3.89
N CYS A 240 -9.95 11.64 -2.92
CA CYS A 240 -9.21 11.46 -1.67
C CYS A 240 -8.05 10.50 -1.90
N ILE A 241 -6.82 10.96 -1.69
CA ILE A 241 -5.62 10.12 -1.79
C ILE A 241 -4.96 10.04 -0.42
N ASN A 242 -4.86 8.82 0.11
CA ASN A 242 -4.18 8.51 1.35
C ASN A 242 -2.86 7.80 1.05
N THR A 243 -1.92 7.77 1.98
CA THR A 243 -0.70 6.95 1.85
C THR A 243 -0.60 5.93 2.97
N HIS A 244 -0.16 4.72 2.65
CA HIS A 244 0.25 3.70 3.62
C HIS A 244 1.77 3.54 3.56
N VAL A 245 2.43 3.79 4.68
CA VAL A 245 3.89 3.64 4.79
C VAL A 245 4.22 2.29 5.40
N CYS A 246 4.73 1.42 4.54
CA CYS A 246 5.07 0.04 4.88
C CYS A 246 6.58 -0.13 5.19
N ARG A 247 6.91 -1.20 5.92
CA ARG A 247 8.30 -1.65 6.15
C ARG A 247 8.59 -3.00 5.51
N GLY A 248 7.78 -3.36 4.51
CA GLY A 248 7.78 -4.70 3.93
C GLY A 248 6.88 -5.66 4.71
N ASN A 249 6.11 -6.44 3.98
CA ASN A 249 5.21 -7.43 4.54
C ASN A 249 5.17 -8.66 3.62
N PHE A 250 5.95 -9.67 3.96
CA PHE A 250 6.07 -10.89 3.18
C PHE A 250 6.08 -12.09 4.12
N HIS A 251 5.10 -13.00 3.95
CA HIS A 251 5.02 -14.26 4.68
C HIS A 251 5.26 -14.14 6.20
N SER A 252 4.67 -13.11 6.81
CA SER A 252 4.79 -12.74 8.24
C SER A 252 6.15 -12.18 8.67
N THR A 253 7.02 -11.79 7.73
CA THR A 253 8.28 -11.10 8.02
C THR A 253 8.30 -9.68 7.42
N TRP A 254 9.37 -8.93 7.62
CA TRP A 254 9.54 -7.54 7.17
C TRP A 254 10.90 -7.34 6.50
N ALA A 255 11.02 -6.29 5.71
CA ALA A 255 12.25 -5.93 5.02
C ALA A 255 13.08 -4.88 5.78
N CYS A 256 12.42 -3.89 6.38
CA CYS A 256 13.04 -2.70 6.96
C CYS A 256 12.57 -2.47 8.40
N GLU A 257 13.39 -1.74 9.17
CA GLU A 257 13.09 -1.31 10.54
C GLU A 257 13.57 0.14 10.74
N GLY A 258 12.98 0.86 11.68
CA GLY A 258 13.32 2.25 12.00
C GLY A 258 12.09 3.09 12.31
N GLY A 259 12.23 4.10 13.15
CA GLY A 259 11.19 5.09 13.46
C GLY A 259 11.01 6.09 12.31
N TYR A 260 10.00 6.96 12.43
CA TYR A 260 9.72 7.98 11.42
C TYR A 260 10.50 9.28 11.63
N ASP A 261 11.42 9.35 12.63
CA ASP A 261 12.11 10.58 13.03
C ASP A 261 12.85 11.24 11.87
N ASP A 262 13.62 10.47 11.10
CA ASP A 262 14.47 10.97 10.01
C ASP A 262 13.69 11.36 8.73
N VAL A 263 12.42 10.99 8.64
CA VAL A 263 11.55 11.30 7.50
C VAL A 263 10.35 12.17 7.87
N ALA A 264 10.19 12.52 9.15
CA ALA A 264 9.03 13.27 9.64
C ALA A 264 8.83 14.60 8.91
N ASP A 265 9.89 15.36 8.69
CA ASP A 265 9.82 16.64 7.98
C ASP A 265 9.42 16.49 6.51
N ALA A 266 9.88 15.47 5.83
CA ALA A 266 9.53 15.23 4.43
C ALA A 266 8.15 14.58 4.32
N LEU A 267 7.99 13.37 4.87
CA LEU A 267 6.79 12.56 4.79
C LEU A 267 5.62 13.22 5.53
N LEU A 268 5.74 13.37 6.87
CA LEU A 268 4.58 13.74 7.70
C LEU A 268 4.21 15.21 7.57
N ALA A 269 5.20 16.11 7.48
CA ALA A 269 4.94 17.55 7.39
C ALA A 269 4.59 18.01 5.97
N ASN A 270 5.21 17.43 4.93
CA ASN A 270 5.20 18.01 3.59
C ASN A 270 4.61 17.12 2.49
N GLU A 271 4.24 15.86 2.73
CA GLU A 271 3.50 15.08 1.73
C GLU A 271 2.02 15.49 1.71
N HIS A 272 1.47 15.76 0.52
CA HIS A 272 0.16 16.39 0.34
C HIS A 272 -1.02 15.43 0.36
N VAL A 273 -0.87 14.25 0.95
CA VAL A 273 -1.95 13.26 1.11
C VAL A 273 -3.04 13.72 2.08
N ASN A 274 -4.21 13.10 1.99
CA ASN A 274 -5.34 13.38 2.89
C ASN A 274 -5.17 12.72 4.26
N ALA A 275 -4.57 11.52 4.31
CA ALA A 275 -4.31 10.80 5.56
C ALA A 275 -3.11 9.87 5.42
N PHE A 276 -2.52 9.53 6.56
CA PHE A 276 -1.40 8.59 6.69
C PHE A 276 -1.85 7.31 7.39
N PHE A 277 -1.59 6.15 6.79
CA PHE A 277 -1.66 4.84 7.42
C PHE A 277 -0.24 4.43 7.82
N LEU A 278 0.07 4.41 9.10
CA LEU A 278 1.42 4.23 9.62
C LEU A 278 1.55 2.98 10.47
N GLU A 279 2.56 2.17 10.21
CA GLU A 279 2.88 0.99 11.03
C GLU A 279 3.43 1.41 12.39
N PHE A 280 2.78 0.89 13.44
CA PHE A 280 3.18 1.05 14.84
C PHE A 280 2.87 -0.21 15.66
N ASP A 281 2.89 -1.39 15.07
CA ASP A 281 2.50 -2.64 15.73
C ASP A 281 3.51 -3.12 16.77
N ASP A 282 4.78 -2.77 16.62
CA ASP A 282 5.85 -3.12 17.57
C ASP A 282 6.95 -2.04 17.66
N GLU A 283 8.02 -2.36 18.38
CA GLU A 283 9.13 -1.44 18.66
C GLU A 283 9.98 -1.06 17.43
N ARG A 284 9.92 -1.84 16.32
CA ARG A 284 10.60 -1.54 15.06
C ARG A 284 10.20 -0.18 14.49
N SER A 285 8.99 0.26 14.78
CA SER A 285 8.42 1.50 14.25
C SER A 285 8.78 2.74 15.07
N GLY A 286 9.55 2.59 16.15
CA GLY A 286 9.94 3.70 17.01
C GLY A 286 8.80 4.26 17.86
N SER A 287 8.87 5.56 18.17
CA SER A 287 7.91 6.26 19.01
C SER A 287 6.87 7.04 18.21
N PHE A 288 5.83 7.56 18.89
CA PHE A 288 4.84 8.45 18.28
C PHE A 288 5.30 9.91 18.16
N ALA A 289 6.47 10.28 18.70
CA ALA A 289 6.95 11.67 18.66
C ALA A 289 6.96 12.32 17.26
N PRO A 290 7.33 11.60 16.17
CA PRO A 290 7.29 12.14 14.81
C PRO A 290 5.90 12.62 14.37
N LEU A 291 4.81 12.10 14.95
CA LEU A 291 3.45 12.53 14.65
C LEU A 291 3.18 14.01 14.95
N ALA A 292 4.01 14.64 15.80
CA ALA A 292 3.96 16.09 16.01
C ALA A 292 4.20 16.91 14.74
N SER A 293 4.80 16.33 13.71
CA SER A 293 5.02 16.96 12.39
C SER A 293 3.80 16.91 11.48
N VAL A 294 2.77 16.13 11.81
CA VAL A 294 1.56 16.02 10.99
C VAL A 294 0.76 17.34 11.04
N PRO A 295 0.45 17.95 9.90
CA PRO A 295 -0.34 19.17 9.85
C PRO A 295 -1.72 19.01 10.49
N SER A 296 -2.18 20.06 11.16
CA SER A 296 -3.52 20.09 11.76
C SER A 296 -4.61 19.75 10.74
N GLY A 297 -5.53 18.87 11.11
CA GLY A 297 -6.66 18.47 10.27
C GLY A 297 -6.41 17.24 9.39
N LYS A 298 -5.16 16.79 9.20
CA LYS A 298 -4.88 15.50 8.56
C LYS A 298 -5.18 14.36 9.54
N LYS A 299 -5.70 13.25 9.00
CA LYS A 299 -5.92 12.03 9.77
C LYS A 299 -4.67 11.15 9.79
N VAL A 300 -4.49 10.45 10.90
CA VAL A 300 -3.49 9.40 11.07
C VAL A 300 -4.19 8.11 11.46
N VAL A 301 -4.03 7.09 10.64
CA VAL A 301 -4.52 5.74 10.90
C VAL A 301 -3.37 4.96 11.54
N LEU A 302 -3.54 4.64 12.82
CA LEU A 302 -2.54 3.93 13.61
C LEU A 302 -2.62 2.43 13.33
N GLY A 303 -1.63 1.89 12.67
CA GLY A 303 -1.47 0.46 12.42
C GLY A 303 -0.92 -0.25 13.66
N LEU A 304 -1.77 -0.49 14.66
CA LEU A 304 -1.36 -1.03 15.97
C LEU A 304 -1.56 -2.55 16.10
N VAL A 305 -2.37 -3.14 15.25
CA VAL A 305 -2.69 -4.59 15.28
C VAL A 305 -1.86 -5.30 14.22
N THR A 306 -0.96 -6.20 14.65
CA THR A 306 -0.06 -6.88 13.71
C THR A 306 -0.81 -7.88 12.82
N THR A 307 -0.46 -7.94 11.54
CA THR A 307 -0.87 -8.98 10.60
C THR A 307 0.14 -10.11 10.46
N LYS A 308 1.21 -10.08 11.26
CA LYS A 308 2.32 -11.05 11.18
C LYS A 308 2.16 -12.24 12.12
N ARG A 309 1.34 -12.10 13.16
CA ARG A 309 1.11 -13.12 14.21
C ARG A 309 -0.36 -13.34 14.44
N ALA A 310 -0.72 -14.58 14.79
CA ALA A 310 -2.11 -15.00 14.98
C ALA A 310 -2.74 -14.47 16.29
N GLU A 311 -1.90 -14.25 17.32
CA GLU A 311 -2.36 -13.83 18.65
C GLU A 311 -3.01 -12.45 18.57
N LEU A 312 -4.15 -12.30 19.23
CA LEU A 312 -4.81 -11.01 19.37
C LEU A 312 -4.08 -10.17 20.42
N GLU A 313 -3.92 -8.89 20.12
CA GLU A 313 -3.42 -7.89 21.05
C GLU A 313 -4.41 -7.69 22.22
N ALA A 314 -3.88 -7.34 23.38
CA ALA A 314 -4.73 -6.95 24.51
C ALA A 314 -5.40 -5.60 24.22
N THR A 315 -6.73 -5.56 24.21
CA THR A 315 -7.56 -4.38 23.92
C THR A 315 -7.06 -3.13 24.67
N GLN A 316 -6.88 -3.25 25.99
CA GLN A 316 -6.45 -2.13 26.83
C GLN A 316 -5.02 -1.64 26.52
N ALA A 317 -4.14 -2.52 26.01
CA ALA A 317 -2.80 -2.11 25.58
C ALA A 317 -2.88 -1.26 24.29
N ILE A 318 -3.74 -1.64 23.34
CA ILE A 318 -3.95 -0.84 22.13
C ILE A 318 -4.61 0.50 22.46
N ILE A 319 -5.63 0.52 23.33
CA ILE A 319 -6.29 1.77 23.78
C ILE A 319 -5.26 2.71 24.43
N ALA A 320 -4.40 2.20 25.31
CA ALA A 320 -3.35 3.01 25.92
C ALA A 320 -2.42 3.62 24.85
N ARG A 321 -2.02 2.87 23.84
CA ARG A 321 -1.19 3.38 22.73
C ARG A 321 -1.91 4.41 21.86
N ILE A 322 -3.21 4.30 21.66
CA ILE A 322 -4.00 5.34 20.97
C ILE A 322 -3.95 6.64 21.79
N HIS A 323 -4.10 6.57 23.13
CA HIS A 323 -4.01 7.75 23.99
C HIS A 323 -2.59 8.32 24.06
N ASP A 324 -1.54 7.50 23.96
CA ASP A 324 -0.16 7.98 23.83
C ASP A 324 0.04 8.76 22.52
N ALA A 325 -0.49 8.26 21.39
CA ALA A 325 -0.46 8.96 20.11
C ALA A 325 -1.27 10.26 20.15
N ALA A 326 -2.36 10.30 20.93
CA ALA A 326 -3.21 11.48 21.10
C ALA A 326 -2.51 12.67 21.81
N GLN A 327 -1.31 12.46 22.36
CA GLN A 327 -0.47 13.56 22.86
C GLN A 327 0.14 14.40 21.70
N TYR A 328 0.20 13.87 20.49
CA TYR A 328 0.81 14.49 19.32
C TYR A 328 -0.22 14.90 18.24
N VAL A 329 -1.26 14.09 18.05
CA VAL A 329 -2.35 14.32 17.08
C VAL A 329 -3.69 14.25 17.82
N PRO A 330 -4.60 15.24 17.68
CA PRO A 330 -5.90 15.21 18.35
C PRO A 330 -6.64 13.88 18.12
N LEU A 331 -7.28 13.35 19.17
CA LEU A 331 -7.95 12.03 19.13
C LEU A 331 -8.99 11.93 18.00
N GLU A 332 -9.67 13.05 17.69
CA GLU A 332 -10.61 13.15 16.58
C GLU A 332 -9.97 12.98 15.19
N ASN A 333 -8.66 13.14 15.08
CA ASN A 333 -7.90 12.92 13.85
C ASN A 333 -7.17 11.56 13.82
N LEU A 334 -7.29 10.77 14.89
CA LEU A 334 -6.75 9.40 14.92
C LEU A 334 -7.80 8.39 14.49
N CYS A 335 -7.33 7.35 13.81
CA CYS A 335 -8.08 6.17 13.41
C CYS A 335 -7.24 4.92 13.72
N LEU A 336 -7.81 3.74 13.60
CA LEU A 336 -7.14 2.47 13.88
C LEU A 336 -7.20 1.53 12.68
N SER A 337 -6.13 0.78 12.44
CA SER A 337 -6.08 -0.30 11.44
C SER A 337 -5.13 -1.42 11.88
N PRO A 338 -5.15 -2.56 11.19
CA PRO A 338 -4.00 -3.45 11.16
C PRO A 338 -2.77 -2.69 10.62
N GLN A 339 -1.56 -3.12 11.02
CA GLN A 339 -0.34 -2.40 10.66
C GLN A 339 -0.06 -2.40 9.15
N CYS A 340 -0.47 -3.44 8.43
CA CYS A 340 -0.37 -3.60 6.98
C CYS A 340 -1.53 -4.47 6.48
N GLY A 341 -1.53 -4.83 5.20
CA GLY A 341 -2.40 -5.87 4.67
C GLY A 341 -2.04 -7.28 5.21
N PHE A 342 -2.91 -8.25 4.99
CA PHE A 342 -2.69 -9.65 5.39
C PHE A 342 -1.91 -10.46 4.33
N ALA A 343 -1.83 -9.96 3.10
CA ALA A 343 -1.18 -10.66 2.00
C ALA A 343 -0.72 -9.70 0.89
N SER A 344 0.39 -9.02 1.09
CA SER A 344 1.00 -8.13 0.09
C SER A 344 1.53 -8.89 -1.15
N CYS A 345 1.79 -10.19 -1.01
CA CYS A 345 2.02 -11.13 -2.10
C CYS A 345 1.03 -12.29 -1.98
N GLU A 346 0.80 -13.04 -3.05
CA GLU A 346 -0.20 -14.12 -3.09
C GLU A 346 0.04 -15.24 -2.06
N ILE A 347 1.30 -15.44 -1.63
CA ILE A 347 1.64 -16.39 -0.58
C ILE A 347 0.89 -16.06 0.72
N GLY A 348 0.77 -14.76 1.07
CA GLY A 348 0.12 -14.26 2.27
C GLY A 348 0.91 -14.49 3.55
N ASN A 349 0.45 -13.89 4.64
CA ASN A 349 1.01 -14.06 5.98
C ASN A 349 0.59 -15.42 6.59
N LYS A 350 1.34 -15.86 7.59
CA LYS A 350 1.16 -17.17 8.28
C LYS A 350 -0.02 -17.13 9.27
N LEU A 351 -1.18 -16.70 8.80
CA LEU A 351 -2.43 -16.65 9.53
C LEU A 351 -3.50 -17.46 8.78
N THR A 352 -4.52 -17.92 9.52
CA THR A 352 -5.74 -18.44 8.89
C THR A 352 -6.71 -17.29 8.56
N GLU A 353 -7.70 -17.58 7.72
CA GLU A 353 -8.74 -16.61 7.40
C GLU A 353 -9.53 -16.19 8.65
N GLU A 354 -9.80 -17.14 9.58
CA GLU A 354 -10.50 -16.86 10.83
C GLU A 354 -9.68 -15.90 11.72
N GLN A 355 -8.37 -16.09 11.78
CA GLN A 355 -7.46 -15.21 12.53
C GLN A 355 -7.38 -13.81 11.91
N GLN A 356 -7.36 -13.72 10.59
CA GLN A 356 -7.46 -12.44 9.86
C GLN A 356 -8.72 -11.68 10.27
N TRP A 357 -9.89 -12.34 10.21
CA TRP A 357 -11.16 -11.68 10.55
C TRP A 357 -11.29 -11.38 12.04
N ALA A 358 -10.67 -12.18 12.92
CA ALA A 358 -10.60 -11.88 14.35
C ALA A 358 -9.79 -10.60 14.62
N LYS A 359 -8.69 -10.36 13.87
CA LYS A 359 -7.92 -9.09 13.92
C LYS A 359 -8.75 -7.90 13.46
N VAL A 360 -9.48 -8.02 12.37
CA VAL A 360 -10.37 -6.96 11.87
C VAL A 360 -11.48 -6.65 12.88
N ALA A 361 -12.06 -7.67 13.50
CA ALA A 361 -13.07 -7.52 14.55
C ALA A 361 -12.49 -6.78 15.77
N LEU A 362 -11.29 -7.17 16.22
CA LEU A 362 -10.60 -6.49 17.33
C LEU A 362 -10.37 -4.99 17.03
N VAL A 363 -9.94 -4.66 15.82
CA VAL A 363 -9.73 -3.25 15.40
C VAL A 363 -11.05 -2.47 15.51
N ARG A 364 -12.16 -3.06 15.04
CA ARG A 364 -13.48 -2.45 15.14
C ARG A 364 -13.93 -2.28 16.59
N GLU A 365 -13.86 -3.33 17.41
CA GLU A 365 -14.27 -3.30 18.82
C GLU A 365 -13.52 -2.21 19.60
N ILE A 366 -12.20 -2.10 19.38
CA ILE A 366 -11.39 -1.06 20.01
C ILE A 366 -11.82 0.34 19.52
N ALA A 367 -12.07 0.51 18.23
CA ALA A 367 -12.49 1.78 17.68
C ALA A 367 -13.85 2.21 18.24
N GLU A 368 -14.81 1.30 18.35
CA GLU A 368 -16.12 1.54 18.98
C GLU A 368 -15.97 1.94 20.48
N GLU A 369 -15.03 1.31 21.23
CA GLU A 369 -14.76 1.66 22.63
C GLU A 369 -14.13 3.06 22.77
N VAL A 370 -13.18 3.42 21.88
CA VAL A 370 -12.42 4.69 21.99
C VAL A 370 -13.22 5.89 21.48
N TRP A 371 -13.94 5.75 20.36
CA TRP A 371 -14.61 6.87 19.69
C TRP A 371 -16.14 6.84 19.82
N GLY A 372 -16.73 5.71 20.19
CA GLY A 372 -18.17 5.57 20.42
C GLY A 372 -19.03 5.54 19.15
N ASP A 373 -18.42 5.22 18.01
CA ASP A 373 -19.06 5.20 16.68
C ASP A 373 -19.35 3.77 16.24
#